data_3ad4bb479aec25f6a3108056c7175a5d
#
_entry.id   3ad4bb479aec25f6a3108056c7175a5d
#
_cell.length_a   1.000
_cell.length_b   1.000
_cell.length_c   1.000
_cell.angle_alpha   90.00
_cell.angle_beta   90.00
_cell.angle_gamma   90.00
#
_symmetry.space_group_name_H-M   'P 1'
#
loop_
_entity.id
_entity.type
_entity.pdbx_description
1 polymer ?
#
loop_
_entity_poly.entity_id
_entity_poly.type
_entity_poly.pdbx_seq_one_letter_code
_entity_poly.pdbx_strand_id
1 'polypeptide(L)'
;MKKILIIEDDQIVANVYRNKLTVQGYQTEIALDGETGLKTMRTFQPDLMVLDLMLPKMSGVDVIRQVRSESEFSKLPIIVFSNTYLTNMVQLAWKAGANKCLSKASCSPREVVDVVCNTIGPSGVTPQTGPAGTGDTAKTNTTNADAVADAAFQAALQRSFVESLPATLATLRTGLQSLIKADDEVTRLKHIYELYRRIHALNGNAAIAGLLTIAQMSAALEALLKELYEKPKNINPSTLRTVAAAVDFLGFLFEHGTEPEKQEMPPANILVVDDEAISRRAIVYALEKAQLQSVNVEDPNAAYKLLSENPFDLVFLDVDMPGMTGYELCTKLRILPGHKKTPVVFVTVLSDFDNRTSSMMAGGNDFIAKPFLFIELTVKALIHILRGKLQPVK
;
A
#
# COMPACT_ATOMS: atom_id res chain seq x y z
N MET A 1 -2.04 33.45 16.65
CA MET A 1 -1.94 32.50 15.52
C MET A 1 -1.78 31.14 16.12
N LYS A 2 -2.61 30.15 15.75
CA LYS A 2 -2.53 28.81 16.33
C LYS A 2 -1.36 28.05 15.72
N LYS A 3 -0.70 27.22 16.54
CA LYS A 3 0.53 26.50 16.22
C LYS A 3 0.25 25.02 16.03
N ILE A 4 0.76 24.44 14.96
CA ILE A 4 0.60 23.00 14.64
C ILE A 4 1.98 22.38 14.46
N LEU A 5 2.26 21.34 15.21
CA LEU A 5 3.45 20.51 15.02
C LEU A 5 3.10 19.29 14.16
N ILE A 6 3.85 19.08 13.09
CA ILE A 6 3.74 17.91 12.20
C ILE A 6 4.95 17.02 12.46
N ILE A 7 4.71 15.77 12.89
CA ILE A 7 5.75 14.76 13.06
C ILE A 7 5.55 13.69 12.01
N GLU A 8 6.40 13.71 11.00
CA GLU A 8 6.31 12.91 9.78
C GLU A 8 7.70 12.71 9.21
N ASP A 9 8.14 11.48 9.00
CA ASP A 9 9.50 11.20 8.50
C ASP A 9 9.63 11.40 6.99
N ASP A 10 8.53 11.39 6.26
CA ASP A 10 8.51 11.73 4.85
C ASP A 10 8.44 13.25 4.64
N GLN A 11 9.53 13.82 4.16
CA GLN A 11 9.67 15.25 3.90
C GLN A 11 8.63 15.79 2.90
N ILE A 12 8.24 14.98 1.91
CA ILE A 12 7.26 15.38 0.88
C ILE A 12 5.89 15.50 1.54
N VAL A 13 5.47 14.47 2.27
CA VAL A 13 4.20 14.45 3.00
C VAL A 13 4.13 15.59 4.02
N ALA A 14 5.17 15.74 4.83
CA ALA A 14 5.27 16.80 5.83
C ALA A 14 5.12 18.20 5.21
N ASN A 15 5.79 18.45 4.08
CA ASN A 15 5.70 19.73 3.37
C ASN A 15 4.31 19.99 2.76
N VAL A 16 3.64 18.95 2.27
CA VAL A 16 2.27 19.05 1.75
C VAL A 16 1.34 19.61 2.82
N TYR A 17 1.34 19.00 4.00
CA TYR A 17 0.48 19.43 5.10
C TYR A 17 0.89 20.75 5.68
N ARG A 18 2.20 21.03 5.82
CA ARG A 18 2.70 22.35 6.21
C ARG A 18 2.14 23.44 5.30
N ASN A 19 2.28 23.29 3.99
CA ASN A 19 1.83 24.29 3.03
C ASN A 19 0.32 24.53 3.09
N LYS A 20 -0.47 23.45 3.13
CA LYS A 20 -1.93 23.54 3.23
C LYS A 20 -2.37 24.22 4.54
N LEU A 21 -1.78 23.88 5.67
CA LEU A 21 -2.12 24.47 6.97
C LEU A 21 -1.62 25.93 7.08
N THR A 22 -0.45 26.24 6.50
CA THR A 22 0.04 27.63 6.46
C THR A 22 -0.86 28.53 5.63
N VAL A 23 -1.38 28.07 4.50
CA VAL A 23 -2.37 28.82 3.70
C VAL A 23 -3.65 29.10 4.50
N GLN A 24 -4.03 28.22 5.42
CA GLN A 24 -5.16 28.42 6.34
C GLN A 24 -4.83 29.32 7.54
N GLY A 25 -3.63 29.93 7.57
CA GLY A 25 -3.20 30.89 8.58
C GLY A 25 -2.66 30.24 9.86
N TYR A 26 -2.33 28.95 9.88
CA TYR A 26 -1.65 28.30 11.00
C TYR A 26 -0.14 28.51 10.93
N GLN A 27 0.49 28.63 12.08
CA GLN A 27 1.96 28.52 12.19
C GLN A 27 2.32 27.03 12.32
N THR A 28 3.21 26.55 11.48
CA THR A 28 3.52 25.10 11.41
C THR A 28 5.02 24.86 11.56
N GLU A 29 5.37 23.83 12.34
CA GLU A 29 6.71 23.27 12.45
C GLU A 29 6.70 21.80 12.07
N ILE A 30 7.83 21.30 11.53
CA ILE A 30 8.01 19.90 11.11
C ILE A 30 9.11 19.25 11.92
N ALA A 31 8.89 18.00 12.34
CA ALA A 31 9.92 17.11 12.86
C ALA A 31 9.89 15.79 12.09
N LEU A 32 11.08 15.26 11.73
CA LEU A 32 11.22 14.07 10.89
C LEU A 32 11.37 12.76 11.68
N ASP A 33 11.35 12.82 12.98
CA ASP A 33 11.37 11.65 13.89
C ASP A 33 10.73 11.99 15.23
N GLY A 34 10.37 10.94 15.99
CA GLY A 34 9.67 11.12 17.26
C GLY A 34 10.48 11.87 18.33
N GLU A 35 11.80 11.65 18.42
CA GLU A 35 12.65 12.32 19.40
C GLU A 35 12.77 13.82 19.11
N THR A 36 13.00 14.18 17.84
CA THR A 36 13.01 15.57 17.39
C THR A 36 11.63 16.20 17.58
N GLY A 37 10.56 15.47 17.32
CA GLY A 37 9.18 15.89 17.54
C GLY A 37 8.91 16.30 18.99
N LEU A 38 9.31 15.49 19.96
CA LEU A 38 9.16 15.81 21.38
C LEU A 38 10.01 17.02 21.81
N LYS A 39 11.23 17.18 21.28
CA LYS A 39 12.05 18.36 21.54
C LYS A 39 11.39 19.63 20.98
N THR A 40 10.93 19.55 19.73
CA THR A 40 10.22 20.66 19.07
C THR A 40 8.91 21.01 19.78
N MET A 41 8.14 20.02 20.23
CA MET A 41 6.93 20.25 21.02
C MET A 41 7.17 21.14 22.23
N ARG A 42 8.21 20.87 23.01
CA ARG A 42 8.53 21.64 24.23
C ARG A 42 8.94 23.09 23.95
N THR A 43 9.63 23.34 22.83
CA THR A 43 10.09 24.69 22.46
C THR A 43 9.03 25.46 21.67
N PHE A 44 8.32 24.80 20.78
CA PHE A 44 7.34 25.41 19.90
C PHE A 44 5.99 25.63 20.57
N GLN A 45 5.62 24.81 21.58
CA GLN A 45 4.36 24.89 22.31
C GLN A 45 3.15 24.85 21.37
N PRO A 46 2.91 23.72 20.66
CA PRO A 46 1.84 23.63 19.69
C PRO A 46 0.44 23.54 20.32
N ASP A 47 -0.56 24.06 19.64
CA ASP A 47 -1.97 23.91 19.97
C ASP A 47 -2.57 22.59 19.48
N LEU A 48 -1.89 21.92 18.53
CA LEU A 48 -2.27 20.62 17.96
C LEU A 48 -1.03 19.93 17.38
N MET A 49 -1.03 18.59 17.45
CA MET A 49 -0.02 17.72 16.85
C MET A 49 -0.66 16.85 15.79
N VAL A 50 -0.08 16.82 14.57
CA VAL A 50 -0.33 15.81 13.53
C VAL A 50 0.83 14.83 13.57
N LEU A 51 0.56 13.54 13.71
CA LEU A 51 1.56 12.55 14.07
C LEU A 51 1.43 11.29 13.21
N ASP A 52 2.51 10.90 12.54
CA ASP A 52 2.60 9.55 11.98
C ASP A 52 2.95 8.52 13.08
N LEU A 53 2.44 7.29 12.90
CA LEU A 53 2.76 6.17 13.79
C LEU A 53 4.08 5.50 13.45
N MET A 54 4.49 5.56 12.18
CA MET A 54 5.64 4.83 11.65
C MET A 54 6.90 5.70 11.55
N LEU A 55 7.30 6.27 12.67
CA LEU A 55 8.48 7.12 12.74
C LEU A 55 9.78 6.34 13.00
N PRO A 56 10.93 6.84 12.52
CA PRO A 56 12.24 6.35 12.93
C PRO A 56 12.55 6.68 14.39
N LYS A 57 13.44 5.90 15.00
CA LYS A 57 13.96 6.02 16.36
C LYS A 57 12.92 5.76 17.45
N MET A 58 11.74 6.38 17.38
CA MET A 58 10.66 6.27 18.35
C MET A 58 9.32 6.16 17.64
N SER A 59 8.52 5.14 17.96
CA SER A 59 7.20 4.97 17.35
C SER A 59 6.24 6.13 17.71
N GLY A 60 5.30 6.46 16.82
CA GLY A 60 4.30 7.48 17.12
C GLY A 60 3.43 7.12 18.35
N VAL A 61 3.21 5.84 18.63
CA VAL A 61 2.52 5.40 19.88
C VAL A 61 3.32 5.79 21.12
N ASP A 62 4.65 5.64 21.08
CA ASP A 62 5.50 6.02 22.21
C ASP A 62 5.60 7.54 22.34
N VAL A 63 5.59 8.29 21.23
CA VAL A 63 5.44 9.74 21.24
C VAL A 63 4.15 10.14 21.98
N ILE A 64 2.99 9.53 21.65
CA ILE A 64 1.72 9.83 22.34
C ILE A 64 1.85 9.55 23.84
N ARG A 65 2.41 8.41 24.25
CA ARG A 65 2.59 8.07 25.67
C ARG A 65 3.42 9.11 26.40
N GLN A 66 4.54 9.55 25.80
CA GLN A 66 5.40 10.59 26.39
C GLN A 66 4.67 11.94 26.48
N VAL A 67 3.98 12.37 25.42
CA VAL A 67 3.18 13.60 25.44
C VAL A 67 2.14 13.56 26.56
N ARG A 68 1.45 12.43 26.74
CA ARG A 68 0.42 12.27 27.79
C ARG A 68 1.01 12.19 29.20
N SER A 69 2.26 11.79 29.35
CA SER A 69 2.95 11.77 30.64
C SER A 69 3.44 13.16 31.09
N GLU A 70 3.60 14.11 30.18
CA GLU A 70 3.99 15.49 30.48
C GLU A 70 2.73 16.31 30.86
N SER A 71 2.66 16.81 32.07
CA SER A 71 1.46 17.52 32.61
C SER A 71 1.03 18.69 31.74
N GLU A 72 1.98 19.42 31.17
CA GLU A 72 1.77 20.58 30.31
C GLU A 72 1.08 20.22 28.97
N PHE A 73 1.40 19.03 28.41
CA PHE A 73 0.92 18.56 27.11
C PHE A 73 -0.12 17.41 27.23
N SER A 74 -0.52 17.06 28.45
CA SER A 74 -1.44 15.94 28.68
C SER A 74 -2.78 16.07 27.95
N LYS A 75 -3.22 17.30 27.66
CA LYS A 75 -4.45 17.64 26.95
C LYS A 75 -4.21 18.09 25.50
N LEU A 76 -2.97 18.13 25.01
CA LEU A 76 -2.67 18.52 23.63
C LEU A 76 -3.45 17.66 22.64
N PRO A 77 -4.26 18.24 21.75
CA PRO A 77 -4.92 17.47 20.69
C PRO A 77 -3.89 16.79 19.77
N ILE A 78 -4.04 15.47 19.60
CA ILE A 78 -3.19 14.66 18.74
C ILE A 78 -4.06 14.01 17.67
N ILE A 79 -3.83 14.37 16.41
CA ILE A 79 -4.42 13.75 15.24
C ILE A 79 -3.37 12.77 14.68
N VAL A 80 -3.63 11.49 14.77
CA VAL A 80 -2.81 10.46 14.14
C VAL A 80 -3.15 10.42 12.65
N PHE A 81 -2.12 10.41 11.83
CA PHE A 81 -2.23 10.35 10.38
C PHE A 81 -1.33 9.24 9.85
N SER A 82 -1.91 8.07 9.61
CA SER A 82 -1.17 6.86 9.29
C SER A 82 -1.90 5.98 8.27
N ASN A 83 -1.21 5.02 7.67
CA ASN A 83 -1.81 4.07 6.75
C ASN A 83 -2.70 3.05 7.50
N THR A 84 -3.91 2.83 6.99
CA THR A 84 -5.02 2.12 7.67
C THR A 84 -4.78 0.62 7.88
N TYR A 85 -3.79 0.03 7.22
CA TYR A 85 -3.51 -1.42 7.33
C TYR A 85 -2.91 -1.84 8.68
N LEU A 86 -2.58 -0.87 9.55
CA LEU A 86 -2.02 -1.10 10.89
C LEU A 86 -3.13 -1.07 11.96
N THR A 87 -4.16 -1.89 11.84
CA THR A 87 -5.29 -1.94 12.80
C THR A 87 -4.83 -2.03 14.25
N ASN A 88 -3.80 -2.81 14.54
CA ASN A 88 -3.25 -2.92 15.89
C ASN A 88 -2.56 -1.63 16.36
N MET A 89 -1.80 -0.94 15.50
CA MET A 89 -1.12 0.32 15.85
C MET A 89 -2.13 1.45 16.05
N VAL A 90 -3.17 1.52 15.24
CA VAL A 90 -4.26 2.49 15.42
C VAL A 90 -4.99 2.25 16.75
N GLN A 91 -5.27 0.99 17.11
CA GLN A 91 -5.87 0.66 18.40
C GLN A 91 -4.94 1.03 19.57
N LEU A 92 -3.64 0.81 19.43
CA LEU A 92 -2.65 1.22 20.43
C LEU A 92 -2.56 2.75 20.54
N ALA A 93 -2.64 3.49 19.44
CA ALA A 93 -2.67 4.94 19.43
C ALA A 93 -3.90 5.49 20.17
N TRP A 94 -5.09 4.91 19.94
CA TRP A 94 -6.29 5.25 20.70
C TRP A 94 -6.13 5.00 22.20
N LYS A 95 -5.60 3.81 22.58
CA LYS A 95 -5.34 3.47 23.99
C LYS A 95 -4.28 4.37 24.61
N ALA A 96 -3.32 4.85 23.84
CA ALA A 96 -2.30 5.79 24.29
C ALA A 96 -2.82 7.22 24.45
N GLY A 97 -4.00 7.55 23.93
CA GLY A 97 -4.64 8.86 24.09
C GLY A 97 -4.63 9.75 22.84
N ALA A 98 -4.61 9.18 21.64
CA ALA A 98 -4.89 9.93 20.41
C ALA A 98 -6.33 10.48 20.42
N ASN A 99 -6.55 11.67 19.84
CA ASN A 99 -7.86 12.29 19.76
C ASN A 99 -8.60 11.95 18.46
N LYS A 100 -7.87 11.72 17.37
CA LYS A 100 -8.39 11.25 16.09
C LYS A 100 -7.34 10.41 15.38
N CYS A 101 -7.80 9.49 14.53
CA CYS A 101 -6.94 8.72 13.63
C CYS A 101 -7.51 8.85 12.21
N LEU A 102 -6.67 9.30 11.28
CA LEU A 102 -6.97 9.44 9.87
C LEU A 102 -6.08 8.50 9.05
N SER A 103 -6.60 8.03 7.93
CA SER A 103 -5.85 7.18 7.01
C SER A 103 -5.24 8.02 5.89
N LYS A 104 -3.93 7.88 5.67
CA LYS A 104 -3.24 8.51 4.53
C LYS A 104 -3.78 8.04 3.18
N ALA A 105 -4.27 6.81 3.11
CA ALA A 105 -4.78 6.21 1.87
C ALA A 105 -6.19 6.68 1.48
N SER A 106 -6.99 7.15 2.45
CA SER A 106 -8.40 7.49 2.21
C SER A 106 -8.75 8.94 2.50
N CYS A 107 -7.86 9.71 3.15
CA CYS A 107 -8.08 11.12 3.45
C CYS A 107 -7.35 12.02 2.47
N SER A 108 -8.11 12.86 1.78
CA SER A 108 -7.53 13.95 0.99
C SER A 108 -6.84 14.98 1.89
N PRO A 109 -5.86 15.74 1.38
CA PRO A 109 -5.23 16.82 2.14
C PRO A 109 -6.23 17.85 2.67
N ARG A 110 -7.37 18.07 1.99
CA ARG A 110 -8.44 18.95 2.42
C ARG A 110 -9.16 18.42 3.66
N GLU A 111 -9.49 17.14 3.69
CA GLU A 111 -10.14 16.52 4.86
C GLU A 111 -9.27 16.61 6.12
N VAL A 112 -7.93 16.47 5.97
CA VAL A 112 -7.01 16.66 7.12
C VAL A 112 -7.09 18.10 7.64
N VAL A 113 -7.10 19.09 6.76
CA VAL A 113 -7.27 20.51 7.13
C VAL A 113 -8.61 20.74 7.82
N ASP A 114 -9.70 20.19 7.27
CA ASP A 114 -11.04 20.31 7.87
C ASP A 114 -11.09 19.69 9.28
N VAL A 115 -10.44 18.55 9.48
CA VAL A 115 -10.34 17.92 10.81
C VAL A 115 -9.52 18.78 11.78
N VAL A 116 -8.43 19.38 11.34
CA VAL A 116 -7.62 20.32 12.14
C VAL A 116 -8.47 21.55 12.51
N CYS A 117 -9.14 22.18 11.54
CA CYS A 117 -10.02 23.32 11.77
C CYS A 117 -11.16 23.01 12.76
N ASN A 118 -11.76 21.82 12.64
CA ASN A 118 -12.83 21.38 13.56
C ASN A 118 -12.30 21.05 14.96
N THR A 119 -11.00 20.71 15.09
CA THR A 119 -10.41 20.34 16.39
C THR A 119 -9.98 21.55 17.20
N ILE A 120 -9.32 22.53 16.56
CA ILE A 120 -8.78 23.72 17.27
C ILE A 120 -9.43 25.03 16.82
N GLY A 121 -10.39 24.99 15.90
CA GLY A 121 -11.07 26.15 15.33
C GLY A 121 -10.21 26.92 14.32
N PRO A 122 -10.81 27.81 13.51
CA PRO A 122 -10.11 28.56 12.48
C PRO A 122 -9.02 29.46 13.12
N SER A 123 -7.90 29.59 12.44
CA SER A 123 -6.87 30.57 12.78
C SER A 123 -7.46 31.95 12.51
N GLY A 124 -7.46 32.85 13.49
CA GLY A 124 -8.16 34.14 13.48
C GLY A 124 -7.66 35.19 12.48
N VAL A 125 -7.26 34.77 11.28
CA VAL A 125 -6.97 35.66 10.15
C VAL A 125 -8.10 35.48 9.14
N THR A 126 -9.11 36.33 9.24
CA THR A 126 -10.08 36.58 8.16
C THR A 126 -9.31 37.11 6.95
N PRO A 127 -9.51 36.57 5.74
CA PRO A 127 -9.08 37.28 4.54
C PRO A 127 -9.74 38.67 4.54
N GLN A 128 -8.96 39.72 4.38
CA GLN A 128 -9.49 41.09 4.24
C GLN A 128 -10.41 41.15 3.02
N THR A 129 -11.69 41.07 3.26
CA THR A 129 -12.72 41.53 2.32
C THR A 129 -12.99 42.99 2.61
N GLY A 130 -12.76 43.86 1.62
CA GLY A 130 -13.18 45.26 1.64
C GLY A 130 -14.69 45.45 1.84
N PRO A 131 -15.18 46.68 2.02
CA PRO A 131 -16.40 47.01 2.72
C PRO A 131 -17.68 46.48 2.06
N ALA A 132 -18.63 46.12 2.92
CA ALA A 132 -19.94 45.57 2.65
C ALA A 132 -20.72 46.28 1.56
N GLY A 133 -21.12 45.55 0.52
CA GLY A 133 -22.22 45.88 -0.38
C GLY A 133 -23.29 44.80 -0.23
N THR A 134 -24.47 45.21 0.16
CA THR A 134 -25.70 44.42 0.26
C THR A 134 -26.13 43.85 -1.09
N GLY A 135 -26.38 42.55 -1.18
CA GLY A 135 -27.03 41.96 -2.35
C GLY A 135 -26.81 40.43 -2.43
N ASP A 136 -27.91 39.73 -2.35
CA ASP A 136 -28.07 38.29 -2.56
C ASP A 136 -27.37 37.73 -3.82
N THR A 137 -27.06 36.42 -3.78
CA THR A 137 -26.61 35.58 -4.89
C THR A 137 -25.13 35.67 -5.27
N ALA A 138 -24.24 34.94 -4.56
CA ALA A 138 -22.95 34.49 -5.12
C ALA A 138 -22.37 33.27 -4.38
N LYS A 139 -22.97 32.10 -4.58
CA LYS A 139 -22.43 30.80 -4.09
C LYS A 139 -21.68 29.99 -5.16
N THR A 140 -21.21 30.59 -6.24
CA THR A 140 -20.72 29.79 -7.41
C THR A 140 -19.32 30.11 -7.95
N ASN A 141 -18.59 31.11 -7.43
CA ASN A 141 -17.29 31.47 -8.06
C ASN A 141 -16.04 31.19 -7.24
N THR A 142 -16.12 30.81 -5.95
CA THR A 142 -14.95 30.42 -5.14
C THR A 142 -14.50 28.97 -5.36
N THR A 143 -15.35 28.11 -5.88
CA THR A 143 -15.08 26.68 -6.08
C THR A 143 -14.15 26.36 -7.26
N ASN A 144 -14.10 27.20 -8.30
CA ASN A 144 -13.28 26.91 -9.50
C ASN A 144 -11.79 27.31 -9.32
N ALA A 145 -11.50 28.42 -8.65
CA ALA A 145 -10.10 28.84 -8.44
C ALA A 145 -9.38 27.91 -7.45
N ASP A 146 -10.06 27.47 -6.40
CA ASP A 146 -9.50 26.51 -5.44
C ASP A 146 -9.32 25.13 -6.06
N ALA A 147 -10.24 24.66 -6.90
CA ALA A 147 -10.14 23.40 -7.62
C ALA A 147 -8.97 23.41 -8.62
N VAL A 148 -8.73 24.52 -9.32
CA VAL A 148 -7.59 24.67 -10.24
C VAL A 148 -6.26 24.70 -9.48
N ALA A 149 -6.21 25.38 -8.33
CA ALA A 149 -5.02 25.41 -7.47
C ALA A 149 -4.71 24.02 -6.89
N ASP A 150 -5.73 23.27 -6.46
CA ASP A 150 -5.59 21.91 -5.96
C ASP A 150 -5.14 20.94 -7.06
N ALA A 151 -5.67 21.05 -8.27
CA ALA A 151 -5.23 20.25 -9.42
C ALA A 151 -3.77 20.54 -9.83
N ALA A 152 -3.37 21.81 -9.86
CA ALA A 152 -1.99 22.20 -10.16
C ALA A 152 -1.01 21.70 -9.08
N PHE A 153 -1.41 21.76 -7.81
CA PHE A 153 -0.65 21.23 -6.69
C PHE A 153 -0.50 19.71 -6.77
N GLN A 154 -1.60 19.00 -7.05
CA GLN A 154 -1.60 17.55 -7.23
C GLN A 154 -0.66 17.12 -8.38
N ALA A 155 -0.71 17.84 -9.50
CA ALA A 155 0.17 17.58 -10.64
C ALA A 155 1.65 17.86 -10.34
N ALA A 156 1.95 18.87 -9.53
CA ALA A 156 3.32 19.16 -9.08
C ALA A 156 3.84 18.06 -8.14
N LEU A 157 2.98 17.59 -7.23
CA LEU A 157 3.29 16.51 -6.29
C LEU A 157 3.56 15.20 -7.03
N GLN A 158 2.69 14.85 -7.98
CA GLN A 158 2.85 13.65 -8.82
C GLN A 158 4.18 13.70 -9.59
N ARG A 159 4.53 14.84 -10.19
CA ARG A 159 5.81 15.01 -10.89
C ARG A 159 7.00 14.79 -9.96
N SER A 160 7.03 15.46 -8.81
CA SER A 160 8.10 15.31 -7.82
C SER A 160 8.25 13.87 -7.34
N PHE A 161 7.13 13.18 -7.12
CA PHE A 161 7.13 11.78 -6.74
C PHE A 161 7.69 10.90 -7.87
N VAL A 162 7.23 11.06 -9.10
CA VAL A 162 7.72 10.30 -10.28
C VAL A 162 9.23 10.50 -10.49
N GLU A 163 9.74 11.71 -10.31
CA GLU A 163 11.18 12.01 -10.38
C GLU A 163 11.98 11.27 -9.30
N SER A 164 11.39 10.96 -8.15
CA SER A 164 12.05 10.24 -7.05
C SER A 164 12.07 8.71 -7.23
N LEU A 165 11.23 8.14 -8.11
CA LEU A 165 11.04 6.70 -8.26
C LEU A 165 12.32 5.92 -8.63
N PRO A 166 13.22 6.40 -9.53
CA PRO A 166 14.45 5.67 -9.87
C PRO A 166 15.37 5.49 -8.65
N ALA A 167 15.53 6.53 -7.83
CA ALA A 167 16.35 6.47 -6.61
C ALA A 167 15.72 5.54 -5.57
N THR A 168 14.40 5.59 -5.43
CA THR A 168 13.63 4.69 -4.56
C THR A 168 13.82 3.24 -4.96
N LEU A 169 13.71 2.91 -6.25
CA LEU A 169 13.90 1.56 -6.77
C LEU A 169 15.32 1.04 -6.53
N ALA A 170 16.34 1.87 -6.79
CA ALA A 170 17.74 1.52 -6.53
C ALA A 170 17.96 1.16 -5.05
N THR A 171 17.34 1.93 -4.16
CA THR A 171 17.44 1.71 -2.71
C THR A 171 16.71 0.43 -2.26
N LEU A 172 15.53 0.14 -2.83
CA LEU A 172 14.78 -1.09 -2.56
C LEU A 172 15.57 -2.33 -3.03
N ARG A 173 16.17 -2.28 -4.24
CA ARG A 173 17.00 -3.36 -4.78
C ARG A 173 18.25 -3.61 -3.92
N THR A 174 18.91 -2.57 -3.45
CA THR A 174 20.04 -2.69 -2.53
C THR A 174 19.61 -3.34 -1.21
N GLY A 175 18.50 -2.91 -0.61
CA GLY A 175 17.94 -3.51 0.60
C GLY A 175 17.58 -4.98 0.42
N LEU A 176 16.98 -5.34 -0.71
CA LEU A 176 16.67 -6.73 -1.07
C LEU A 176 17.93 -7.58 -1.21
N GLN A 177 18.98 -7.06 -1.87
CA GLN A 177 20.26 -7.78 -1.98
C GLN A 177 20.89 -8.03 -0.61
N SER A 178 20.82 -7.05 0.30
CA SER A 178 21.31 -7.19 1.67
C SER A 178 20.49 -8.23 2.45
N LEU A 179 19.17 -8.24 2.28
CA LEU A 179 18.27 -9.24 2.88
C LEU A 179 18.61 -10.67 2.43
N ILE A 180 18.84 -10.87 1.11
CA ILE A 180 19.15 -12.19 0.54
C ILE A 180 20.53 -12.70 1.01
N LYS A 181 21.49 -11.79 1.22
CA LYS A 181 22.85 -12.11 1.67
C LYS A 181 22.98 -12.26 3.19
N ALA A 182 21.94 -11.96 3.95
CA ALA A 182 21.99 -12.03 5.40
C ALA A 182 22.05 -13.49 5.89
N ASP A 183 23.11 -13.84 6.60
CA ASP A 183 23.35 -15.20 7.08
C ASP A 183 22.63 -15.50 8.40
N ASP A 184 22.41 -14.49 9.24
CA ASP A 184 21.75 -14.63 10.55
C ASP A 184 20.36 -14.02 10.58
N GLU A 185 19.53 -14.50 11.51
CA GLU A 185 18.13 -14.08 11.65
C GLU A 185 17.99 -12.62 12.07
N VAL A 186 18.85 -12.12 12.95
CA VAL A 186 18.77 -10.75 13.48
C VAL A 186 19.06 -9.74 12.37
N THR A 187 20.11 -9.98 11.60
CA THR A 187 20.46 -9.15 10.44
C THR A 187 19.38 -9.20 9.37
N ARG A 188 18.81 -10.40 9.13
CA ARG A 188 17.70 -10.59 8.19
C ARG A 188 16.46 -9.80 8.59
N LEU A 189 16.07 -9.86 9.86
CA LEU A 189 14.93 -9.09 10.40
C LEU A 189 15.16 -7.58 10.31
N LYS A 190 16.38 -7.11 10.56
CA LYS A 190 16.73 -5.70 10.38
C LYS A 190 16.52 -5.24 8.94
N HIS A 191 16.96 -6.03 7.95
CA HIS A 191 16.78 -5.69 6.54
C HIS A 191 15.31 -5.76 6.10
N ILE A 192 14.52 -6.73 6.62
CA ILE A 192 13.08 -6.78 6.40
C ILE A 192 12.41 -5.52 6.95
N TYR A 193 12.76 -5.09 8.16
CA TYR A 193 12.21 -3.88 8.76
C TYR A 193 12.58 -2.61 7.99
N GLU A 194 13.81 -2.50 7.49
CA GLU A 194 14.22 -1.39 6.64
C GLU A 194 13.46 -1.34 5.31
N LEU A 195 13.28 -2.50 4.66
CA LEU A 195 12.45 -2.61 3.45
C LEU A 195 10.99 -2.25 3.75
N TYR A 196 10.43 -2.77 4.84
CA TYR A 196 9.07 -2.47 5.29
C TYR A 196 8.85 -0.96 5.42
N ARG A 197 9.73 -0.24 6.11
CA ARG A 197 9.63 1.21 6.27
C ARG A 197 9.68 1.96 4.94
N ARG A 198 10.55 1.55 4.02
CA ARG A 198 10.68 2.18 2.69
C ARG A 198 9.43 1.95 1.83
N ILE A 199 8.89 0.74 1.86
CA ILE A 199 7.64 0.42 1.16
C ILE A 199 6.45 1.13 1.78
N HIS A 200 6.43 1.31 3.11
CA HIS A 200 5.42 2.10 3.80
C HIS A 200 5.39 3.56 3.31
N ALA A 201 6.56 4.21 3.27
CA ALA A 201 6.69 5.57 2.74
C ALA A 201 6.28 5.64 1.26
N LEU A 202 6.72 4.67 0.44
CA LEU A 202 6.34 4.60 -0.97
C LEU A 202 4.82 4.48 -1.16
N ASN A 203 4.15 3.64 -0.35
CA ASN A 203 2.70 3.48 -0.38
C ASN A 203 1.97 4.79 -0.07
N GLY A 204 2.38 5.49 1.01
CA GLY A 204 1.82 6.79 1.38
C GLY A 204 1.97 7.83 0.29
N ASN A 205 3.17 7.98 -0.25
CA ASN A 205 3.48 8.96 -1.29
C ASN A 205 2.75 8.66 -2.61
N ALA A 206 2.69 7.40 -3.02
CA ALA A 206 1.96 6.99 -4.21
C ALA A 206 0.46 7.27 -4.09
N ALA A 207 -0.14 7.00 -2.93
CA ALA A 207 -1.56 7.28 -2.67
C ALA A 207 -1.85 8.79 -2.73
N ILE A 208 -1.03 9.63 -2.10
CA ILE A 208 -1.16 11.09 -2.12
C ILE A 208 -0.93 11.63 -3.54
N ALA A 209 0.00 11.05 -4.31
CA ALA A 209 0.25 11.42 -5.70
C ALA A 209 -0.84 10.94 -6.68
N GLY A 210 -1.84 10.16 -6.20
CA GLY A 210 -2.91 9.60 -7.04
C GLY A 210 -2.47 8.42 -7.92
N LEU A 211 -1.32 7.81 -7.62
CA LEU A 211 -0.78 6.66 -8.34
C LEU A 211 -1.26 5.35 -7.69
N LEU A 212 -2.56 5.06 -7.87
CA LEU A 212 -3.28 4.01 -7.16
C LEU A 212 -2.74 2.60 -7.39
N THR A 213 -2.27 2.28 -8.59
CA THR A 213 -1.68 0.97 -8.91
C THR A 213 -0.36 0.74 -8.17
N ILE A 214 0.47 1.77 -8.06
CA ILE A 214 1.71 1.74 -7.29
C ILE A 214 1.39 1.64 -5.79
N ALA A 215 0.43 2.41 -5.30
CA ALA A 215 -0.01 2.38 -3.90
C ALA A 215 -0.55 0.99 -3.53
N GLN A 216 -1.40 0.40 -4.35
CA GLN A 216 -1.98 -0.92 -4.10
C GLN A 216 -0.92 -2.03 -4.06
N MET A 217 0.02 -2.04 -5.01
CA MET A 217 1.12 -2.99 -5.01
C MET A 217 2.03 -2.81 -3.80
N SER A 218 2.35 -1.56 -3.47
CA SER A 218 3.16 -1.22 -2.29
C SER A 218 2.46 -1.64 -1.00
N ALA A 219 1.15 -1.43 -0.87
CA ALA A 219 0.38 -1.85 0.30
C ALA A 219 0.38 -3.38 0.50
N ALA A 220 0.27 -4.16 -0.58
CA ALA A 220 0.34 -5.61 -0.49
C ALA A 220 1.75 -6.10 -0.09
N LEU A 221 2.80 -5.51 -0.67
CA LEU A 221 4.19 -5.82 -0.30
C LEU A 221 4.51 -5.39 1.14
N GLU A 222 4.02 -4.23 1.57
CA GLU A 222 4.10 -3.75 2.95
C GLU A 222 3.52 -4.77 3.93
N ALA A 223 2.32 -5.27 3.65
CA ALA A 223 1.65 -6.27 4.48
C ALA A 223 2.43 -7.60 4.53
N LEU A 224 3.03 -8.03 3.41
CA LEU A 224 3.90 -9.22 3.39
C LEU A 224 5.15 -9.01 4.24
N LEU A 225 5.87 -7.91 4.06
CA LEU A 225 7.08 -7.60 4.83
C LEU A 225 6.79 -7.52 6.32
N LYS A 226 5.65 -6.94 6.71
CA LYS A 226 5.17 -6.91 8.08
C LYS A 226 4.94 -8.30 8.65
N GLU A 227 4.24 -9.16 7.92
CA GLU A 227 4.00 -10.55 8.34
C GLU A 227 5.33 -11.30 8.55
N LEU A 228 6.31 -11.11 7.67
CA LEU A 228 7.63 -11.71 7.81
C LEU A 228 8.42 -11.15 9.00
N TYR A 229 8.28 -9.86 9.30
CA TYR A 229 8.92 -9.23 10.46
C TYR A 229 8.31 -9.69 11.77
N GLU A 230 6.96 -9.72 11.87
CA GLU A 230 6.24 -10.13 13.08
C GLU A 230 6.31 -11.64 13.35
N LYS A 231 6.46 -12.45 12.29
CA LYS A 231 6.52 -13.92 12.36
C LYS A 231 7.71 -14.47 11.57
N PRO A 232 8.93 -14.42 12.11
CA PRO A 232 10.15 -14.83 11.41
C PRO A 232 10.14 -16.27 10.86
N LYS A 233 9.36 -17.17 11.47
CA LYS A 233 9.15 -18.53 10.96
C LYS A 233 8.57 -18.60 9.55
N ASN A 234 7.93 -17.51 9.08
CA ASN A 234 7.35 -17.39 7.75
C ASN A 234 8.39 -16.94 6.70
N ILE A 235 9.62 -16.62 7.12
CA ILE A 235 10.73 -16.31 6.20
C ILE A 235 11.25 -17.60 5.60
N ASN A 236 10.91 -17.84 4.35
CA ASN A 236 11.31 -19.02 3.60
C ASN A 236 11.63 -18.66 2.14
N PRO A 237 12.20 -19.58 1.33
CA PRO A 237 12.55 -19.28 -0.06
C PRO A 237 11.36 -18.85 -0.93
N SER A 238 10.13 -19.28 -0.63
CA SER A 238 8.93 -18.85 -1.38
C SER A 238 8.60 -17.39 -1.11
N THR A 239 8.49 -17.01 0.18
CA THR A 239 8.15 -15.66 0.58
C THR A 239 9.22 -14.64 0.17
N LEU A 240 10.52 -15.01 0.26
CA LEU A 240 11.61 -14.13 -0.20
C LEU A 240 11.59 -13.92 -1.72
N ARG A 241 11.28 -14.97 -2.51
CA ARG A 241 11.09 -14.81 -3.97
C ARG A 241 9.90 -13.90 -4.28
N THR A 242 8.82 -14.02 -3.52
CA THR A 242 7.65 -13.15 -3.70
C THR A 242 7.99 -11.69 -3.39
N VAL A 243 8.77 -11.42 -2.33
CA VAL A 243 9.29 -10.06 -2.06
C VAL A 243 10.15 -9.56 -3.22
N ALA A 244 11.05 -10.39 -3.74
CA ALA A 244 11.91 -10.03 -4.87
C ALA A 244 11.09 -9.72 -6.14
N ALA A 245 10.14 -10.60 -6.48
CA ALA A 245 9.26 -10.40 -7.63
C ALA A 245 8.40 -9.12 -7.50
N ALA A 246 7.96 -8.79 -6.28
CA ALA A 246 7.20 -7.57 -6.01
C ALA A 246 8.06 -6.30 -6.17
N VAL A 247 9.31 -6.30 -5.68
CA VAL A 247 10.25 -5.19 -5.87
C VAL A 247 10.58 -4.98 -7.35
N ASP A 248 10.81 -6.06 -8.10
CA ASP A 248 11.05 -5.99 -9.55
C ASP A 248 9.80 -5.49 -10.30
N PHE A 249 8.62 -5.91 -9.84
CA PHE A 249 7.37 -5.46 -10.44
C PHE A 249 7.06 -3.99 -10.13
N LEU A 250 7.44 -3.48 -8.95
CA LEU A 250 7.39 -2.04 -8.67
C LEU A 250 8.25 -1.26 -9.68
N GLY A 251 9.43 -1.77 -10.04
CA GLY A 251 10.23 -1.16 -11.11
C GLY A 251 9.47 -1.08 -12.44
N PHE A 252 8.77 -2.15 -12.82
CA PHE A 252 7.91 -2.15 -14.00
C PHE A 252 6.75 -1.13 -13.90
N LEU A 253 6.12 -1.03 -12.72
CA LEU A 253 5.06 -0.04 -12.48
C LEU A 253 5.58 1.40 -12.54
N PHE A 254 6.81 1.66 -12.09
CA PHE A 254 7.42 2.98 -12.16
C PHE A 254 7.64 3.45 -13.60
N GLU A 255 7.90 2.52 -14.51
CA GLU A 255 8.09 2.81 -15.93
C GLU A 255 6.77 2.91 -16.72
N HIS A 256 5.75 2.13 -16.34
CA HIS A 256 4.55 1.93 -17.17
C HIS A 256 3.23 2.28 -16.46
N GLY A 257 3.23 2.46 -15.14
CA GLY A 257 2.05 2.64 -14.30
C GLY A 257 1.81 4.07 -13.84
N THR A 258 2.53 5.07 -14.36
CA THR A 258 2.41 6.46 -13.91
C THR A 258 1.37 7.27 -14.70
N GLU A 259 0.85 6.73 -15.79
CA GLU A 259 -0.14 7.41 -16.64
C GLU A 259 -1.51 7.46 -15.95
N PRO A 260 -2.26 8.59 -16.02
CA PRO A 260 -3.55 8.74 -15.36
C PRO A 260 -4.59 7.67 -15.73
N GLU A 261 -4.58 7.23 -17.01
CA GLU A 261 -5.52 6.24 -17.54
C GLU A 261 -5.30 4.83 -16.97
N LYS A 262 -4.17 4.58 -16.33
CA LYS A 262 -3.77 3.28 -15.76
C LYS A 262 -3.98 3.18 -14.24
N GLN A 263 -4.62 4.17 -13.62
CA GLN A 263 -4.81 4.21 -12.16
C GLN A 263 -6.04 3.44 -11.68
N GLU A 264 -6.99 3.16 -12.54
CA GLU A 264 -8.14 2.34 -12.19
C GLU A 264 -7.80 0.86 -12.34
N MET A 265 -8.10 0.07 -11.30
CA MET A 265 -8.00 -1.37 -11.38
C MET A 265 -9.33 -1.92 -11.93
N PRO A 266 -9.40 -2.32 -13.21
CA PRO A 266 -10.60 -2.92 -13.74
C PRO A 266 -10.87 -4.27 -13.06
N PRO A 267 -12.13 -4.73 -12.99
CA PRO A 267 -12.46 -6.04 -12.43
C PRO A 267 -11.64 -7.13 -13.12
N ALA A 268 -11.06 -8.02 -12.32
CA ALA A 268 -10.27 -9.15 -12.81
C ALA A 268 -11.06 -10.45 -12.63
N ASN A 269 -11.10 -11.26 -13.68
CA ASN A 269 -11.70 -12.59 -13.66
C ASN A 269 -10.63 -13.62 -13.26
N ILE A 270 -10.74 -14.18 -12.07
CA ILE A 270 -9.79 -15.15 -11.54
C ILE A 270 -10.46 -16.52 -11.46
N LEU A 271 -9.79 -17.56 -11.97
CA LEU A 271 -10.20 -18.93 -11.79
C LEU A 271 -9.33 -19.62 -10.74
N VAL A 272 -9.95 -20.32 -9.81
CA VAL A 272 -9.30 -21.15 -8.80
C VAL A 272 -9.71 -22.60 -9.03
N VAL A 273 -8.73 -23.47 -9.27
CA VAL A 273 -8.97 -24.91 -9.51
C VAL A 273 -8.14 -25.69 -8.49
N ASP A 274 -8.81 -26.37 -7.58
CA ASP A 274 -8.20 -27.15 -6.50
C ASP A 274 -9.25 -28.14 -6.00
N ASP A 275 -8.98 -29.44 -5.98
CA ASP A 275 -9.93 -30.47 -5.56
C ASP A 275 -10.10 -30.50 -4.03
N GLU A 276 -9.08 -30.05 -3.27
CA GLU A 276 -9.14 -29.96 -1.83
C GLU A 276 -9.97 -28.75 -1.36
N ALA A 277 -11.11 -28.98 -0.73
CA ALA A 277 -12.03 -27.93 -0.30
C ALA A 277 -11.39 -26.90 0.66
N ILE A 278 -10.49 -27.35 1.56
CA ILE A 278 -9.82 -26.45 2.54
C ILE A 278 -8.85 -25.52 1.81
N SER A 279 -8.02 -26.06 0.93
CA SER A 279 -7.06 -25.28 0.12
C SER A 279 -7.79 -24.29 -0.79
N ARG A 280 -8.83 -24.74 -1.50
CA ARG A 280 -9.66 -23.90 -2.36
C ARG A 280 -10.29 -22.73 -1.61
N ARG A 281 -10.84 -22.97 -0.41
CA ARG A 281 -11.40 -21.92 0.46
C ARG A 281 -10.34 -20.95 0.94
N ALA A 282 -9.13 -21.41 1.26
CA ALA A 282 -8.03 -20.57 1.68
C ALA A 282 -7.60 -19.59 0.57
N ILE A 283 -7.54 -20.08 -0.68
CA ILE A 283 -7.22 -19.22 -1.85
C ILE A 283 -8.33 -18.18 -2.06
N VAL A 284 -9.59 -18.60 -2.09
CA VAL A 284 -10.74 -17.70 -2.26
C VAL A 284 -10.77 -16.64 -1.17
N TYR A 285 -10.58 -17.03 0.09
CA TYR A 285 -10.52 -16.08 1.21
C TYR A 285 -9.40 -15.04 1.06
N ALA A 286 -8.21 -15.46 0.61
CA ALA A 286 -7.09 -14.55 0.37
C ALA A 286 -7.43 -13.51 -0.73
N LEU A 287 -8.08 -13.95 -1.80
CA LEU A 287 -8.51 -13.08 -2.90
C LEU A 287 -9.62 -12.11 -2.48
N GLU A 288 -10.62 -12.58 -1.73
CA GLU A 288 -11.71 -11.74 -1.19
C GLU A 288 -11.17 -10.64 -0.26
N LYS A 289 -10.18 -10.96 0.59
CA LYS A 289 -9.52 -9.97 1.44
C LYS A 289 -8.79 -8.87 0.65
N ALA A 290 -8.35 -9.20 -0.55
CA ALA A 290 -7.76 -8.26 -1.51
C ALA A 290 -8.80 -7.58 -2.41
N GLN A 291 -10.11 -7.78 -2.16
CA GLN A 291 -11.21 -7.30 -3.00
C GLN A 291 -11.17 -7.84 -4.44
N LEU A 292 -10.57 -9.02 -4.62
CA LEU A 292 -10.51 -9.72 -5.88
C LEU A 292 -11.58 -10.82 -5.89
N GLN A 293 -12.42 -10.81 -6.93
CA GLN A 293 -13.44 -11.85 -7.11
C GLN A 293 -12.87 -13.04 -7.87
N SER A 294 -13.32 -14.26 -7.53
CA SER A 294 -12.88 -15.48 -8.19
C SER A 294 -14.03 -16.44 -8.41
N VAL A 295 -13.95 -17.18 -9.52
CA VAL A 295 -14.71 -18.40 -9.75
C VAL A 295 -13.89 -19.57 -9.25
N ASN A 296 -14.48 -20.49 -8.50
CA ASN A 296 -13.77 -21.64 -7.94
C ASN A 296 -14.41 -22.96 -8.38
N VAL A 297 -13.57 -23.94 -8.69
CA VAL A 297 -13.97 -25.24 -9.25
C VAL A 297 -13.10 -26.34 -8.65
N GLU A 298 -13.69 -27.52 -8.41
CA GLU A 298 -12.98 -28.67 -7.86
C GLU A 298 -12.55 -29.70 -8.94
N ASP A 299 -13.29 -29.74 -10.07
CA ASP A 299 -13.05 -30.69 -11.15
C ASP A 299 -12.25 -30.01 -12.29
N PRO A 300 -11.08 -30.55 -12.68
CA PRO A 300 -10.27 -30.01 -13.77
C PRO A 300 -10.97 -30.05 -15.14
N ASN A 301 -11.92 -30.99 -15.38
CA ASN A 301 -12.69 -31.02 -16.62
C ASN A 301 -13.73 -29.88 -16.67
N ALA A 302 -14.41 -29.60 -15.55
CA ALA A 302 -15.26 -28.43 -15.42
C ALA A 302 -14.49 -27.13 -15.59
N ALA A 303 -13.28 -27.04 -15.04
CA ALA A 303 -12.38 -25.90 -15.22
C ALA A 303 -12.00 -25.71 -16.70
N TYR A 304 -11.66 -26.77 -17.43
CA TYR A 304 -11.35 -26.71 -18.85
C TYR A 304 -12.53 -26.20 -19.68
N LYS A 305 -13.75 -26.64 -19.35
CA LYS A 305 -14.95 -26.12 -19.99
C LYS A 305 -15.14 -24.63 -19.77
N LEU A 306 -15.03 -24.18 -18.51
CA LEU A 306 -15.12 -22.74 -18.19
C LEU A 306 -14.06 -21.90 -18.93
N LEU A 307 -12.82 -22.39 -19.02
CA LEU A 307 -11.75 -21.76 -19.78
C LEU A 307 -12.02 -21.69 -21.28
N SER A 308 -12.76 -22.67 -21.82
CA SER A 308 -13.15 -22.67 -23.25
C SER A 308 -14.21 -21.62 -23.57
N GLU A 309 -15.05 -21.31 -22.58
CA GLU A 309 -16.26 -20.48 -22.76
C GLU A 309 -16.05 -19.04 -22.27
N ASN A 310 -15.09 -18.79 -21.36
CA ASN A 310 -14.93 -17.49 -20.69
C ASN A 310 -13.47 -17.03 -20.66
N PRO A 311 -13.20 -15.72 -20.74
CA PRO A 311 -11.88 -15.16 -20.52
C PRO A 311 -11.56 -15.07 -19.03
N PHE A 312 -10.34 -15.42 -18.67
CA PHE A 312 -9.78 -15.23 -17.33
C PHE A 312 -8.47 -14.47 -17.38
N ASP A 313 -8.25 -13.59 -16.38
CA ASP A 313 -7.04 -12.76 -16.25
C ASP A 313 -5.94 -13.48 -15.46
N LEU A 314 -6.30 -14.47 -14.64
CA LEU A 314 -5.40 -15.26 -13.80
C LEU A 314 -6.03 -16.60 -13.45
N VAL A 315 -5.22 -17.65 -13.42
CA VAL A 315 -5.63 -18.99 -12.96
C VAL A 315 -4.73 -19.45 -11.82
N PHE A 316 -5.31 -19.76 -10.66
CA PHE A 316 -4.67 -20.54 -9.61
C PHE A 316 -5.03 -22.00 -9.81
N LEU A 317 -4.02 -22.87 -9.84
CA LEU A 317 -4.18 -24.24 -10.26
C LEU A 317 -3.41 -25.19 -9.35
N ASP A 318 -4.14 -26.09 -8.69
CA ASP A 318 -3.50 -27.19 -7.97
C ASP A 318 -2.85 -28.18 -8.94
N VAL A 319 -1.76 -28.79 -8.53
CA VAL A 319 -1.04 -29.75 -9.35
C VAL A 319 -1.62 -31.14 -9.21
N ASP A 320 -1.88 -31.58 -7.97
CA ASP A 320 -2.27 -32.96 -7.66
C ASP A 320 -3.80 -33.08 -7.59
N MET A 321 -4.44 -33.21 -8.75
CA MET A 321 -5.90 -33.40 -8.86
C MET A 321 -6.25 -34.76 -9.47
N PRO A 322 -7.36 -35.39 -9.05
CA PRO A 322 -7.78 -36.67 -9.62
C PRO A 322 -8.23 -36.53 -11.09
N GLY A 323 -7.86 -37.51 -11.89
CA GLY A 323 -8.27 -37.62 -13.30
C GLY A 323 -7.46 -36.80 -14.29
N MET A 324 -7.09 -35.55 -13.96
CA MET A 324 -6.24 -34.66 -14.76
C MET A 324 -5.39 -33.80 -13.86
N THR A 325 -4.08 -33.90 -14.01
CA THR A 325 -3.13 -33.05 -13.26
C THR A 325 -3.21 -31.58 -13.66
N GLY A 326 -2.81 -30.68 -12.75
CA GLY A 326 -2.73 -29.26 -13.08
C GLY A 326 -1.78 -28.96 -14.24
N TYR A 327 -0.71 -29.73 -14.39
CA TYR A 327 0.20 -29.59 -15.53
C TYR A 327 -0.46 -29.91 -16.86
N GLU A 328 -1.25 -30.99 -16.90
CA GLU A 328 -2.02 -31.35 -18.09
C GLU A 328 -3.09 -30.32 -18.43
N LEU A 329 -3.82 -29.82 -17.41
CA LEU A 329 -4.79 -28.77 -17.60
C LEU A 329 -4.13 -27.47 -18.10
N CYS A 330 -2.98 -27.09 -17.55
CA CYS A 330 -2.21 -25.92 -18.03
C CYS A 330 -1.79 -26.08 -19.49
N THR A 331 -1.29 -27.25 -19.87
CA THR A 331 -0.92 -27.54 -21.27
C THR A 331 -2.12 -27.40 -22.22
N LYS A 332 -3.27 -27.93 -21.84
CA LYS A 332 -4.54 -27.80 -22.60
C LYS A 332 -5.00 -26.34 -22.68
N LEU A 333 -4.89 -25.59 -21.58
CA LEU A 333 -5.21 -24.15 -21.53
C LEU A 333 -4.38 -23.35 -22.53
N ARG A 334 -3.10 -23.66 -22.68
CA ARG A 334 -2.18 -22.94 -23.62
C ARG A 334 -2.57 -23.11 -25.09
N ILE A 335 -3.33 -24.13 -25.42
CA ILE A 335 -3.85 -24.38 -26.79
C ILE A 335 -5.07 -23.49 -27.05
N LEU A 336 -5.84 -23.10 -26.02
CA LEU A 336 -7.01 -22.24 -26.18
C LEU A 336 -6.60 -20.83 -26.65
N PRO A 337 -7.19 -20.29 -27.75
CA PRO A 337 -6.78 -19.01 -28.32
C PRO A 337 -6.83 -17.86 -27.33
N GLY A 338 -7.83 -17.82 -26.44
CA GLY A 338 -8.02 -16.78 -25.43
C GLY A 338 -7.06 -16.86 -24.23
N HIS A 339 -6.37 -18.01 -24.05
CA HIS A 339 -5.60 -18.29 -22.83
C HIS A 339 -4.11 -18.55 -23.07
N LYS A 340 -3.59 -18.31 -24.29
CA LYS A 340 -2.17 -18.50 -24.61
C LYS A 340 -1.22 -17.73 -23.68
N LYS A 341 -1.66 -16.56 -23.20
CA LYS A 341 -0.87 -15.66 -22.35
C LYS A 341 -1.47 -15.51 -20.94
N THR A 342 -2.61 -16.10 -20.63
CA THR A 342 -3.23 -16.02 -19.29
C THR A 342 -2.26 -16.53 -18.23
N PRO A 343 -1.91 -15.74 -17.21
CA PRO A 343 -1.03 -16.21 -16.14
C PRO A 343 -1.62 -17.41 -15.41
N VAL A 344 -0.78 -18.42 -15.18
CA VAL A 344 -1.11 -19.60 -14.37
C VAL A 344 -0.13 -19.66 -13.21
N VAL A 345 -0.67 -19.65 -11.99
CA VAL A 345 0.08 -19.81 -10.74
C VAL A 345 -0.26 -21.17 -10.16
N PHE A 346 0.71 -22.06 -10.10
CA PHE A 346 0.52 -23.36 -9.47
C PHE A 346 0.53 -23.24 -7.95
N VAL A 347 -0.40 -23.94 -7.28
CA VAL A 347 -0.46 -24.02 -5.82
C VAL A 347 -0.30 -25.49 -5.45
N THR A 348 0.85 -25.86 -4.87
CA THR A 348 1.21 -27.26 -4.69
C THR A 348 1.91 -27.56 -3.37
N VAL A 349 1.77 -28.77 -2.87
CA VAL A 349 2.49 -29.27 -1.68
C VAL A 349 3.98 -29.47 -1.98
N LEU A 350 4.34 -29.63 -3.23
CA LEU A 350 5.67 -30.01 -3.68
C LEU A 350 6.55 -28.75 -3.88
N SER A 351 7.57 -28.58 -3.06
CA SER A 351 8.46 -27.40 -3.03
C SER A 351 9.77 -27.57 -3.82
N ASP A 352 9.99 -28.72 -4.46
CA ASP A 352 11.29 -29.11 -5.02
C ASP A 352 11.58 -28.54 -6.41
N PHE A 353 12.88 -28.49 -6.75
CA PHE A 353 13.41 -27.95 -8.01
C PHE A 353 12.78 -28.61 -9.25
N ASP A 354 12.52 -29.92 -9.21
CA ASP A 354 11.92 -30.68 -10.32
C ASP A 354 10.51 -30.21 -10.63
N ASN A 355 9.75 -29.82 -9.61
CA ASN A 355 8.38 -29.30 -9.79
C ASN A 355 8.35 -27.90 -10.39
N ARG A 356 9.35 -27.07 -10.08
CA ARG A 356 9.51 -25.75 -10.72
C ARG A 356 9.78 -25.90 -12.21
N THR A 357 10.65 -26.83 -12.56
CA THR A 357 10.98 -27.14 -13.96
C THR A 357 9.75 -27.66 -14.69
N SER A 358 9.00 -28.59 -14.08
CA SER A 358 7.74 -29.13 -14.63
C SER A 358 6.68 -28.06 -14.78
N SER A 359 6.51 -27.16 -13.82
CA SER A 359 5.57 -26.01 -13.88
C SER A 359 5.89 -25.08 -15.05
N MET A 360 7.16 -24.76 -15.26
CA MET A 360 7.58 -23.89 -16.37
C MET A 360 7.44 -24.62 -17.72
N MET A 361 7.77 -25.91 -17.80
CA MET A 361 7.61 -26.71 -19.02
C MET A 361 6.15 -26.88 -19.42
N ALA A 362 5.24 -26.97 -18.44
CA ALA A 362 3.79 -26.99 -18.69
C ALA A 362 3.22 -25.61 -19.11
N GLY A 363 4.03 -24.57 -19.11
CA GLY A 363 3.63 -23.21 -19.47
C GLY A 363 3.07 -22.38 -18.32
N GLY A 364 3.37 -22.74 -17.07
CA GLY A 364 3.07 -21.94 -15.87
C GLY A 364 3.92 -20.68 -15.77
N ASN A 365 3.43 -19.69 -15.05
CA ASN A 365 4.11 -18.41 -14.84
C ASN A 365 4.74 -18.29 -13.46
N ASP A 366 4.16 -18.93 -12.45
CA ASP A 366 4.62 -18.87 -11.07
C ASP A 366 4.11 -20.08 -10.28
N PHE A 367 4.55 -20.21 -9.02
CA PHE A 367 4.07 -21.24 -8.12
C PHE A 367 4.05 -20.74 -6.66
N ILE A 368 3.20 -21.37 -5.84
CA ILE A 368 3.09 -21.16 -4.39
C ILE A 368 3.12 -22.53 -3.71
N ALA A 369 3.98 -22.69 -2.70
CA ALA A 369 4.04 -23.92 -1.92
C ALA A 369 2.98 -23.93 -0.81
N LYS A 370 2.23 -25.04 -0.67
CA LYS A 370 1.35 -25.31 0.47
C LYS A 370 2.20 -25.79 1.68
N PRO A 371 1.96 -25.32 2.91
CA PRO A 371 1.02 -24.25 3.28
C PRO A 371 1.55 -22.85 2.93
N PHE A 372 0.69 -21.98 2.43
CA PHE A 372 1.03 -20.63 1.99
C PHE A 372 0.48 -19.54 2.92
N LEU A 373 1.07 -18.36 2.86
CA LEU A 373 0.53 -17.16 3.48
C LEU A 373 -0.52 -16.53 2.57
N PHE A 374 -1.67 -16.16 3.13
CA PHE A 374 -2.72 -15.47 2.37
C PHE A 374 -2.20 -14.21 1.67
N ILE A 375 -1.36 -13.45 2.37
CA ILE A 375 -0.79 -12.22 1.80
C ILE A 375 0.23 -12.51 0.68
N GLU A 376 0.97 -13.63 0.73
CA GLU A 376 1.86 -14.04 -0.35
C GLU A 376 1.08 -14.31 -1.64
N LEU A 377 -0.05 -15.03 -1.53
CA LEU A 377 -0.95 -15.30 -2.64
C LEU A 377 -1.52 -14.00 -3.23
N THR A 378 -1.94 -13.06 -2.36
CA THR A 378 -2.43 -11.75 -2.77
C THR A 378 -1.37 -10.95 -3.56
N VAL A 379 -0.13 -10.91 -3.08
CA VAL A 379 0.98 -10.22 -3.78
C VAL A 379 1.19 -10.81 -5.17
N LYS A 380 1.23 -12.14 -5.29
CA LYS A 380 1.38 -12.82 -6.60
C LYS A 380 0.20 -12.55 -7.52
N ALA A 381 -1.03 -12.59 -7.00
CA ALA A 381 -2.23 -12.26 -7.78
C ALA A 381 -2.13 -10.85 -8.36
N LEU A 382 -1.80 -9.85 -7.55
CA LEU A 382 -1.65 -8.46 -7.99
C LEU A 382 -0.57 -8.29 -9.04
N ILE A 383 0.61 -8.91 -8.87
CA ILE A 383 1.69 -8.87 -9.87
C ILE A 383 1.20 -9.34 -11.24
N HIS A 384 0.53 -10.49 -11.29
CA HIS A 384 0.10 -11.08 -12.55
C HIS A 384 -1.06 -10.31 -13.20
N ILE A 385 -2.06 -9.88 -12.42
CA ILE A 385 -3.20 -9.11 -12.91
C ILE A 385 -2.74 -7.76 -13.44
N LEU A 386 -1.99 -6.98 -12.66
CA LEU A 386 -1.54 -5.66 -13.06
C LEU A 386 -0.58 -5.73 -14.26
N ARG A 387 0.30 -6.74 -14.31
CA ARG A 387 1.19 -6.95 -15.46
C ARG A 387 0.41 -7.22 -16.74
N GLY A 388 -0.61 -8.09 -16.67
CA GLY A 388 -1.47 -8.41 -17.81
C GLY A 388 -2.20 -7.19 -18.37
N LYS A 389 -2.63 -6.27 -17.48
CA LYS A 389 -3.39 -5.07 -17.84
C LYS A 389 -2.53 -3.92 -18.36
N LEU A 390 -1.29 -3.84 -17.90
CA LEU A 390 -0.36 -2.76 -18.31
C LEU A 390 0.44 -3.09 -19.57
N GLN A 391 0.53 -4.38 -19.94
CA GLN A 391 1.16 -4.76 -21.22
C GLN A 391 0.17 -4.52 -22.36
N PRO A 392 0.55 -3.74 -23.39
CA PRO A 392 -0.32 -3.59 -24.56
C PRO A 392 -0.60 -4.96 -25.19
N VAL A 393 -1.88 -5.23 -25.48
CA VAL A 393 -2.30 -6.38 -26.28
C VAL A 393 -1.67 -6.21 -27.66
N LYS A 394 -0.58 -6.94 -27.94
CA LYS A 394 -0.01 -7.06 -29.28
C LYS A 394 -0.70 -8.16 -30.05
#